data_4fb618ad73660e8211d7db6ae7583912
#
_entry.id   4fb618ad73660e8211d7db6ae7583912
#
_cell.length_a   1.000
_cell.length_b   1.000
_cell.length_c   1.000
_cell.angle_alpha   90.00
_cell.angle_beta   90.00
_cell.angle_gamma   90.00
#
_symmetry.space_group_name_H-M   'P 1'
#
loop_
_entity.id
_entity.type
_entity.pdbx_description
1 polymer ?
#
loop_
_entity_poly.entity_id
_entity_poly.type
_entity_poly.pdbx_seq_one_letter_code
_entity_poly.pdbx_strand_id
1 'polypeptide(L)'
;DPDGLLEYSVVYTDRSLNHMSVSFQSVMNDISATLKKVYNAKAVVVVPGSGTFGMEAVARQFASGKKCLVIRNGWFSFRWSQIFDKGKIPSDSTVLKAQRTHEGKQTPFAPAPIGEVVAAIKAQKPDLVFAPHVETASGIILPDDYISAVAEAVHTVGGMFVLDCIASGAIWVDMENSGVDVLISAPQKGWSASPCCALVMLSALGLERIENTESSSYACDLLKWLNIMEAYEKGGHAYHATIPTDSLRRIRDKKNETKEYGFEKLSTKKQE
;
A
#
# COMPACT_ATOMS: atom_id res chain seq x y z
N ASP A 1 4.85 37.41 0.58
CA ASP A 1 4.66 36.05 1.10
C ASP A 1 4.18 36.12 2.56
N PRO A 2 2.87 35.88 2.85
CA PRO A 2 2.31 36.04 4.19
C PRO A 2 2.90 35.04 5.20
N ASP A 3 3.38 33.88 4.72
CA ASP A 3 3.93 32.82 5.56
C ASP A 3 5.47 32.85 5.61
N GLY A 4 6.08 33.81 4.94
CA GLY A 4 7.52 34.01 4.86
C GLY A 4 8.27 32.87 4.17
N LEU A 5 9.58 32.82 4.37
CA LEU A 5 10.44 31.80 3.73
C LEU A 5 10.25 30.38 4.28
N LEU A 6 9.46 30.20 5.33
CA LEU A 6 9.14 28.87 5.87
C LEU A 6 8.22 28.06 4.97
N GLU A 7 7.46 28.71 4.09
CA GLU A 7 6.55 28.08 3.12
C GLU A 7 7.33 27.40 1.99
N TYR A 8 8.41 28.02 1.53
CA TYR A 8 9.14 27.63 0.33
C TYR A 8 10.58 27.19 0.65
N SER A 9 11.23 26.63 -0.36
CA SER A 9 12.63 26.24 -0.28
C SER A 9 13.55 27.43 0.00
N VAL A 10 14.67 27.19 0.67
CA VAL A 10 15.70 28.19 1.01
C VAL A 10 16.37 28.86 -0.20
N VAL A 11 16.04 28.45 -1.42
CA VAL A 11 16.62 28.97 -2.67
C VAL A 11 15.82 30.15 -3.23
N TYR A 12 14.97 30.76 -2.46
CA TYR A 12 14.15 31.93 -2.83
C TYR A 12 13.29 31.69 -4.09
N THR A 13 12.70 30.52 -4.19
CA THR A 13 11.78 30.18 -5.28
C THR A 13 10.44 29.77 -4.70
N ASP A 14 9.38 30.05 -5.41
CA ASP A 14 8.02 29.58 -5.15
C ASP A 14 7.77 28.18 -5.75
N ARG A 15 8.83 27.49 -6.18
CA ARG A 15 8.75 26.21 -6.88
C ARG A 15 8.66 25.02 -6.00
N SER A 16 9.25 25.05 -4.80
CA SER A 16 9.30 23.92 -3.87
C SER A 16 8.76 24.30 -2.50
N LEU A 17 7.71 23.63 -2.09
CA LEU A 17 7.12 23.80 -0.76
C LEU A 17 8.05 23.24 0.32
N ASN A 18 8.27 23.99 1.38
CA ASN A 18 9.11 23.56 2.49
C ASN A 18 8.38 22.51 3.35
N HIS A 19 9.01 21.37 3.60
CA HIS A 19 8.43 20.28 4.40
C HIS A 19 8.15 20.65 5.87
N MET A 20 8.77 21.72 6.40
CA MET A 20 8.56 22.22 7.75
C MET A 20 7.41 23.25 7.82
N SER A 21 6.95 23.79 6.69
CA SER A 21 5.94 24.83 6.65
C SER A 21 4.59 24.35 7.19
N VAL A 22 3.83 25.26 7.79
CA VAL A 22 2.47 25.01 8.26
C VAL A 22 1.56 24.55 7.11
N SER A 23 1.74 25.15 5.92
CA SER A 23 1.02 24.76 4.70
C SER A 23 1.29 23.30 4.33
N PHE A 24 2.54 22.85 4.39
CA PHE A 24 2.86 21.44 4.07
C PHE A 24 2.42 20.47 5.17
N GLN A 25 2.46 20.87 6.44
CA GLN A 25 1.88 20.09 7.53
C GLN A 25 0.38 19.83 7.29
N SER A 26 -0.37 20.85 6.85
CA SER A 26 -1.77 20.71 6.44
C SER A 26 -1.93 19.71 5.28
N VAL A 27 -1.05 19.75 4.27
CA VAL A 27 -1.06 18.78 3.16
C VAL A 27 -0.96 17.35 3.66
N MET A 28 0.00 17.07 4.53
CA MET A 28 0.23 15.71 5.06
C MET A 28 -0.93 15.23 5.94
N ASN A 29 -1.46 16.10 6.79
CA ASN A 29 -2.62 15.81 7.62
C ASN A 29 -3.87 15.50 6.77
N ASP A 30 -4.13 16.27 5.72
CA ASP A 30 -5.24 16.05 4.81
C ASP A 30 -5.10 14.71 4.05
N ILE A 31 -3.88 14.36 3.63
CA ILE A 31 -3.58 13.07 2.99
C ILE A 31 -3.88 11.94 3.96
N SER A 32 -3.34 12.00 5.18
CA SER A 32 -3.54 10.97 6.19
C SER A 32 -5.02 10.79 6.54
N ALA A 33 -5.71 11.87 6.89
CA ALA A 33 -7.11 11.83 7.30
C ALA A 33 -8.01 11.22 6.21
N THR A 34 -7.76 11.56 4.94
CA THR A 34 -8.59 11.02 3.85
C THR A 34 -8.30 9.56 3.60
N LEU A 35 -7.04 9.14 3.57
CA LEU A 35 -6.69 7.73 3.34
C LEU A 35 -7.17 6.84 4.49
N LYS A 36 -7.03 7.29 5.75
CA LYS A 36 -7.61 6.59 6.90
C LYS A 36 -9.13 6.40 6.75
N LYS A 37 -9.83 7.44 6.29
CA LYS A 37 -11.28 7.37 6.09
C LYS A 37 -11.67 6.44 4.94
N VAL A 38 -11.00 6.55 3.79
CA VAL A 38 -11.38 5.81 2.57
C VAL A 38 -11.10 4.31 2.70
N TYR A 39 -9.99 3.94 3.33
CA TYR A 39 -9.59 2.55 3.50
C TYR A 39 -9.93 1.97 4.89
N ASN A 40 -10.54 2.76 5.78
CA ASN A 40 -10.78 2.38 7.18
C ASN A 40 -9.49 1.92 7.88
N ALA A 41 -8.39 2.67 7.65
CA ALA A 41 -7.07 2.36 8.15
C ALA A 41 -6.78 3.05 9.49
N LYS A 42 -5.91 2.46 10.30
CA LYS A 42 -5.48 3.04 11.59
C LYS A 42 -4.29 3.99 11.41
N ALA A 43 -3.39 3.71 10.47
CA ALA A 43 -2.26 4.56 10.14
C ALA A 43 -2.02 4.65 8.63
N VAL A 44 -1.33 5.71 8.23
CA VAL A 44 -0.93 5.97 6.84
C VAL A 44 0.55 6.29 6.80
N VAL A 45 1.25 5.71 5.86
CA VAL A 45 2.66 5.95 5.60
C VAL A 45 2.84 6.40 4.15
N VAL A 46 3.55 7.49 3.95
CA VAL A 46 3.96 7.96 2.62
C VAL A 46 5.42 7.60 2.40
N VAL A 47 5.68 6.73 1.44
CA VAL A 47 7.05 6.32 1.07
C VAL A 47 7.43 7.00 -0.24
N PRO A 48 8.42 7.91 -0.27
CA PRO A 48 8.87 8.56 -1.50
C PRO A 48 9.33 7.56 -2.57
N GLY A 49 9.04 7.86 -3.84
CA GLY A 49 9.41 7.02 -4.98
C GLY A 49 8.19 6.59 -5.80
N SER A 50 7.72 5.37 -5.62
CA SER A 50 6.57 4.83 -6.37
C SER A 50 5.89 3.69 -5.58
N GLY A 51 4.77 3.17 -6.10
CA GLY A 51 4.14 1.97 -5.52
C GLY A 51 5.12 0.79 -5.37
N THR A 52 6.06 0.62 -6.29
CA THR A 52 7.11 -0.41 -6.20
C THR A 52 8.02 -0.20 -4.99
N PHE A 53 8.36 1.04 -4.67
CA PHE A 53 9.12 1.36 -3.45
C PHE A 53 8.33 1.03 -2.19
N GLY A 54 7.00 1.24 -2.21
CA GLY A 54 6.12 0.80 -1.13
C GLY A 54 6.08 -0.72 -0.96
N MET A 55 6.01 -1.47 -2.06
CA MET A 55 6.11 -2.94 -2.02
C MET A 55 7.43 -3.37 -1.38
N GLU A 56 8.56 -2.79 -1.79
CA GLU A 56 9.87 -3.10 -1.22
C GLU A 56 9.98 -2.66 0.25
N ALA A 57 9.44 -1.49 0.61
CA ALA A 57 9.39 -1.02 2.00
C ALA A 57 8.64 -2.00 2.91
N VAL A 58 7.46 -2.46 2.48
CA VAL A 58 6.64 -3.43 3.21
C VAL A 58 7.36 -4.77 3.33
N ALA A 59 7.95 -5.27 2.24
CA ALA A 59 8.71 -6.52 2.25
C ALA A 59 9.89 -6.46 3.22
N ARG A 60 10.71 -5.40 3.17
CA ARG A 60 11.88 -5.23 4.03
C ARG A 60 11.55 -5.02 5.49
N GLN A 61 10.40 -4.39 5.77
CA GLN A 61 9.94 -4.18 7.13
C GLN A 61 9.42 -5.47 7.77
N PHE A 62 8.52 -6.18 7.08
CA PHE A 62 7.76 -7.26 7.71
C PHE A 62 8.23 -8.66 7.33
N ALA A 63 8.84 -8.84 6.15
CA ALA A 63 9.14 -10.16 5.62
C ALA A 63 10.60 -10.63 5.84
N SER A 64 11.47 -9.80 6.43
CA SER A 64 12.87 -10.15 6.65
C SER A 64 13.00 -11.39 7.55
N GLY A 65 13.55 -12.48 7.00
CA GLY A 65 13.73 -13.75 7.70
C GLY A 65 12.44 -14.52 8.00
N LYS A 66 11.30 -14.12 7.43
CA LYS A 66 9.98 -14.70 7.66
C LYS A 66 9.60 -15.72 6.59
N LYS A 67 8.59 -16.55 6.87
CA LYS A 67 7.94 -17.41 5.88
C LYS A 67 6.85 -16.64 5.17
N CYS A 68 6.90 -16.60 3.85
CA CYS A 68 5.95 -15.83 3.04
C CYS A 68 5.18 -16.73 2.06
N LEU A 69 3.94 -16.37 1.79
CA LEU A 69 3.13 -16.94 0.73
C LEU A 69 2.70 -15.82 -0.22
N VAL A 70 2.89 -16.02 -1.52
CA VAL A 70 2.53 -15.05 -2.56
C VAL A 70 1.43 -15.64 -3.45
N ILE A 71 0.28 -14.98 -3.49
CA ILE A 71 -0.75 -15.21 -4.50
C ILE A 71 -0.33 -14.43 -5.74
N ARG A 72 0.07 -15.15 -6.80
CA ARG A 72 0.65 -14.57 -8.01
C ARG A 72 -0.27 -14.72 -9.20
N ASN A 73 -1.00 -13.66 -9.50
CA ASN A 73 -2.01 -13.65 -10.55
C ASN A 73 -1.48 -13.20 -11.92
N GLY A 74 -0.27 -12.61 -11.96
CA GLY A 74 0.35 -12.17 -13.20
C GLY A 74 1.68 -11.44 -13.00
N TRP A 75 1.96 -10.49 -13.90
CA TRP A 75 3.24 -9.79 -13.96
C TRP A 75 3.49 -8.86 -12.77
N PHE A 76 2.45 -8.15 -12.29
CA PHE A 76 2.62 -7.19 -11.20
C PHE A 76 2.76 -7.88 -9.85
N SER A 77 2.03 -8.93 -9.58
CA SER A 77 2.20 -9.76 -8.39
C SER A 77 3.49 -10.61 -8.40
N PHE A 78 4.06 -10.89 -9.57
CA PHE A 78 5.41 -11.49 -9.67
C PHE A 78 6.49 -10.59 -9.08
N ARG A 79 6.26 -9.29 -9.02
CA ARG A 79 7.20 -8.32 -8.42
C ARG A 79 7.53 -8.65 -6.97
N TRP A 80 6.59 -9.20 -6.19
CA TRP A 80 6.89 -9.69 -4.84
C TRP A 80 8.03 -10.70 -4.84
N SER A 81 7.94 -11.73 -5.70
CA SER A 81 9.01 -12.73 -5.82
C SER A 81 10.33 -12.09 -6.25
N GLN A 82 10.30 -11.15 -7.20
CA GLN A 82 11.51 -10.44 -7.65
C GLN A 82 12.16 -9.61 -6.54
N ILE A 83 11.36 -8.91 -5.73
CA ILE A 83 11.84 -8.14 -4.55
C ILE A 83 12.44 -9.10 -3.53
N PHE A 84 11.77 -10.21 -3.24
CA PHE A 84 12.26 -11.22 -2.30
C PHE A 84 13.59 -11.82 -2.74
N ASP A 85 13.68 -12.26 -3.99
CA ASP A 85 14.88 -12.86 -4.56
C ASP A 85 16.06 -11.86 -4.59
N LYS A 86 15.79 -10.63 -5.07
CA LYS A 86 16.81 -9.60 -5.18
C LYS A 86 17.34 -9.15 -3.82
N GLY A 87 16.44 -8.99 -2.86
CA GLY A 87 16.77 -8.55 -1.50
C GLY A 87 17.17 -9.68 -0.56
N LYS A 88 16.96 -10.95 -0.92
CA LYS A 88 17.12 -12.12 -0.04
C LYS A 88 16.33 -11.92 1.26
N ILE A 89 15.08 -11.46 1.12
CA ILE A 89 14.30 -10.90 2.24
C ILE A 89 13.70 -12.01 3.11
N PRO A 90 12.79 -12.90 2.59
CA PRO A 90 12.22 -13.97 3.41
C PRO A 90 13.19 -15.13 3.59
N SER A 91 12.97 -15.91 4.65
CA SER A 91 13.66 -17.18 4.84
C SER A 91 13.12 -18.27 3.91
N ASP A 92 11.82 -18.19 3.59
CA ASP A 92 11.13 -19.11 2.67
C ASP A 92 9.95 -18.39 1.99
N SER A 93 9.67 -18.76 0.75
CA SER A 93 8.58 -18.15 -0.03
C SER A 93 7.89 -19.17 -0.93
N THR A 94 6.62 -19.44 -0.63
CA THR A 94 5.73 -20.25 -1.47
C THR A 94 4.92 -19.37 -2.40
N VAL A 95 4.71 -19.83 -3.64
CA VAL A 95 3.95 -19.11 -4.66
C VAL A 95 2.78 -19.94 -5.14
N LEU A 96 1.55 -19.40 -4.99
CA LEU A 96 0.35 -19.94 -5.62
C LEU A 96 0.02 -19.12 -6.85
N LYS A 97 0.00 -19.77 -8.01
CA LYS A 97 -0.18 -19.10 -9.31
C LYS A 97 -1.63 -19.15 -9.77
N ALA A 98 -2.03 -18.11 -10.51
CA ALA A 98 -3.27 -18.16 -11.27
C ALA A 98 -3.30 -19.38 -12.20
N GLN A 99 -4.48 -19.94 -12.37
CA GLN A 99 -4.72 -21.15 -13.15
C GLN A 99 -5.56 -20.82 -14.37
N ARG A 100 -5.39 -21.59 -15.45
CA ARG A 100 -6.26 -21.50 -16.62
C ARG A 100 -7.64 -22.02 -16.26
N THR A 101 -8.70 -21.34 -16.70
CA THR A 101 -10.07 -21.77 -16.43
C THR A 101 -10.50 -22.97 -17.27
N HIS A 102 -9.88 -23.17 -18.44
CA HIS A 102 -10.11 -24.30 -19.34
C HIS A 102 -8.91 -24.47 -20.30
N GLU A 103 -8.89 -25.53 -21.09
CA GLU A 103 -7.89 -25.70 -22.13
C GLU A 103 -8.21 -24.83 -23.35
N GLY A 104 -7.19 -24.29 -24.01
CA GLY A 104 -7.32 -23.46 -25.21
C GLY A 104 -6.24 -22.39 -25.35
N LYS A 105 -6.11 -21.82 -26.55
CA LYS A 105 -5.07 -20.80 -26.82
C LYS A 105 -5.32 -19.43 -26.16
N GLN A 106 -6.60 -19.08 -25.97
CA GLN A 106 -7.05 -17.78 -25.42
C GLN A 106 -7.88 -17.99 -24.15
N THR A 107 -7.44 -18.86 -23.27
CA THR A 107 -8.10 -19.18 -22.02
C THR A 107 -7.88 -18.08 -20.99
N PRO A 108 -8.93 -17.58 -20.33
CA PRO A 108 -8.78 -16.69 -19.18
C PRO A 108 -8.07 -17.38 -18.02
N PHE A 109 -7.47 -16.57 -17.17
CA PHE A 109 -6.90 -17.03 -15.92
C PHE A 109 -7.82 -16.64 -14.76
N ALA A 110 -7.87 -17.49 -13.75
CA ALA A 110 -8.49 -17.22 -12.46
C ALA A 110 -7.42 -17.32 -11.36
N PRO A 111 -7.60 -16.65 -10.21
CA PRO A 111 -6.71 -16.85 -9.08
C PRO A 111 -6.73 -18.33 -8.65
N ALA A 112 -5.69 -18.76 -7.92
CA ALA A 112 -5.71 -20.08 -7.30
C ALA A 112 -7.02 -20.26 -6.50
N PRO A 113 -7.67 -21.43 -6.59
CA PRO A 113 -8.93 -21.67 -5.87
C PRO A 113 -8.79 -21.35 -4.38
N ILE A 114 -9.74 -20.64 -3.80
CA ILE A 114 -9.65 -20.18 -2.40
C ILE A 114 -9.43 -21.35 -1.43
N GLY A 115 -10.03 -22.51 -1.68
CA GLY A 115 -9.81 -23.70 -0.85
C GLY A 115 -8.35 -24.18 -0.86
N GLU A 116 -7.65 -24.09 -2.01
CA GLU A 116 -6.22 -24.42 -2.12
C GLU A 116 -5.37 -23.40 -1.34
N VAL A 117 -5.72 -22.12 -1.44
CA VAL A 117 -5.01 -21.05 -0.71
C VAL A 117 -5.14 -21.22 0.80
N VAL A 118 -6.36 -21.42 1.28
CA VAL A 118 -6.64 -21.66 2.71
C VAL A 118 -5.93 -22.92 3.22
N ALA A 119 -5.95 -24.00 2.44
CA ALA A 119 -5.23 -25.24 2.78
C ALA A 119 -3.71 -25.02 2.86
N ALA A 120 -3.13 -24.28 1.90
CA ALA A 120 -1.71 -23.96 1.89
C ALA A 120 -1.32 -23.07 3.10
N ILE A 121 -2.11 -22.07 3.43
CA ILE A 121 -1.88 -21.21 4.60
C ILE A 121 -1.88 -22.05 5.90
N LYS A 122 -2.89 -22.90 6.07
CA LYS A 122 -2.99 -23.77 7.28
C LYS A 122 -1.83 -24.76 7.38
N ALA A 123 -1.39 -25.32 6.24
CA ALA A 123 -0.31 -26.31 6.22
C ALA A 123 1.06 -25.67 6.46
N GLN A 124 1.34 -24.51 5.84
CA GLN A 124 2.67 -23.88 5.85
C GLN A 124 2.84 -22.86 6.97
N LYS A 125 1.73 -22.32 7.48
CA LYS A 125 1.69 -21.30 8.53
C LYS A 125 2.62 -20.11 8.21
N PRO A 126 2.40 -19.41 7.08
CA PRO A 126 3.23 -18.27 6.72
C PRO A 126 3.05 -17.13 7.72
N ASP A 127 4.13 -16.40 7.98
CA ASP A 127 4.07 -15.16 8.75
C ASP A 127 3.35 -14.04 7.97
N LEU A 128 3.47 -14.07 6.62
CA LEU A 128 2.83 -13.10 5.73
C LEU A 128 2.27 -13.76 4.47
N VAL A 129 1.09 -13.30 4.07
CA VAL A 129 0.51 -13.58 2.75
C VAL A 129 0.46 -12.30 1.95
N PHE A 130 0.88 -12.35 0.69
CA PHE A 130 0.88 -11.23 -0.25
C PHE A 130 -0.03 -11.53 -1.43
N ALA A 131 -0.89 -10.60 -1.81
CA ALA A 131 -1.76 -10.74 -2.97
C ALA A 131 -1.92 -9.40 -3.71
N PRO A 132 -2.16 -9.42 -5.04
CA PRO A 132 -2.69 -8.26 -5.75
C PRO A 132 -4.20 -8.23 -5.58
N HIS A 133 -4.79 -7.05 -5.32
CA HIS A 133 -6.23 -6.88 -5.47
C HIS A 133 -6.63 -6.94 -6.94
N VAL A 134 -5.95 -6.12 -7.75
CA VAL A 134 -6.11 -6.09 -9.20
C VAL A 134 -4.80 -6.45 -9.89
N GLU A 135 -4.84 -7.48 -10.71
CA GLU A 135 -3.71 -7.87 -11.58
C GLU A 135 -4.00 -7.44 -13.01
N THR A 136 -3.45 -6.30 -13.40
CA THR A 136 -3.68 -5.72 -14.72
C THR A 136 -3.21 -6.62 -15.87
N ALA A 137 -2.13 -7.38 -15.67
CA ALA A 137 -1.54 -8.22 -16.74
C ALA A 137 -2.43 -9.40 -17.15
N SER A 138 -3.31 -9.87 -16.28
CA SER A 138 -4.21 -11.01 -16.53
C SER A 138 -5.70 -10.62 -16.49
N GLY A 139 -6.01 -9.36 -16.11
CA GLY A 139 -7.40 -8.91 -15.97
C GLY A 139 -8.13 -9.53 -14.77
N ILE A 140 -7.40 -9.92 -13.72
CA ILE A 140 -7.97 -10.54 -12.52
C ILE A 140 -8.21 -9.47 -11.45
N ILE A 141 -9.40 -9.48 -10.85
CA ILE A 141 -9.75 -8.78 -9.63
C ILE A 141 -10.09 -9.83 -8.57
N LEU A 142 -9.51 -9.76 -7.39
CA LEU A 142 -9.91 -10.61 -6.27
C LEU A 142 -11.21 -10.08 -5.67
N PRO A 143 -12.27 -10.87 -5.57
CA PRO A 143 -13.51 -10.46 -4.94
C PRO A 143 -13.35 -10.36 -3.41
N ASP A 144 -14.24 -9.58 -2.77
CA ASP A 144 -14.16 -9.28 -1.34
C ASP A 144 -14.21 -10.52 -0.45
N ASP A 145 -15.02 -11.51 -0.83
CA ASP A 145 -15.10 -12.79 -0.11
C ASP A 145 -13.79 -13.60 -0.18
N TYR A 146 -13.10 -13.53 -1.32
CA TYR A 146 -11.79 -14.15 -1.47
C TYR A 146 -10.75 -13.45 -0.57
N ILE A 147 -10.74 -12.12 -0.56
CA ILE A 147 -9.84 -11.30 0.28
C ILE A 147 -10.07 -11.63 1.75
N SER A 148 -11.32 -11.63 2.19
CA SER A 148 -11.70 -11.92 3.58
C SER A 148 -11.33 -13.35 3.99
N ALA A 149 -11.52 -14.33 3.11
CA ALA A 149 -11.14 -15.72 3.41
C ALA A 149 -9.62 -15.90 3.54
N VAL A 150 -8.82 -15.19 2.76
CA VAL A 150 -7.35 -15.18 2.91
C VAL A 150 -6.95 -14.55 4.24
N ALA A 151 -7.54 -13.39 4.58
CA ALA A 151 -7.27 -12.69 5.84
C ALA A 151 -7.60 -13.57 7.04
N GLU A 152 -8.80 -14.17 7.07
CA GLU A 152 -9.21 -15.08 8.13
C GLU A 152 -8.22 -16.26 8.27
N ALA A 153 -7.87 -16.90 7.15
CA ALA A 153 -6.97 -18.04 7.17
C ALA A 153 -5.58 -17.68 7.73
N VAL A 154 -4.99 -16.56 7.31
CA VAL A 154 -3.65 -16.17 7.77
C VAL A 154 -3.67 -15.73 9.24
N HIS A 155 -4.73 -15.06 9.68
CA HIS A 155 -4.89 -14.68 11.09
C HIS A 155 -5.01 -15.90 12.02
N THR A 156 -5.69 -16.99 11.57
CA THR A 156 -5.77 -18.22 12.38
C THR A 156 -4.41 -18.88 12.64
N VAL A 157 -3.41 -18.59 11.84
CA VAL A 157 -2.03 -19.07 12.01
C VAL A 157 -1.08 -18.00 12.59
N GLY A 158 -1.61 -16.84 12.97
CA GLY A 158 -0.86 -15.75 13.59
C GLY A 158 -0.08 -14.87 12.60
N GLY A 159 -0.34 -14.98 11.30
CA GLY A 159 0.29 -14.18 10.25
C GLY A 159 -0.47 -12.89 9.93
N MET A 160 0.03 -12.15 8.94
CA MET A 160 -0.58 -10.90 8.41
C MET A 160 -0.89 -11.01 6.92
N PHE A 161 -1.86 -10.24 6.47
CA PHE A 161 -2.25 -10.12 5.06
C PHE A 161 -1.84 -8.77 4.46
N VAL A 162 -1.05 -8.81 3.39
CA VAL A 162 -0.60 -7.66 2.60
C VAL A 162 -1.32 -7.67 1.26
N LEU A 163 -2.08 -6.60 0.97
CA LEU A 163 -2.83 -6.44 -0.27
C LEU A 163 -2.28 -5.30 -1.11
N ASP A 164 -1.85 -5.60 -2.34
CA ASP A 164 -1.44 -4.61 -3.33
C ASP A 164 -2.67 -4.07 -4.07
N CYS A 165 -3.09 -2.87 -3.70
CA CYS A 165 -4.18 -2.12 -4.31
C CYS A 165 -3.69 -1.01 -5.26
N ILE A 166 -2.45 -1.04 -5.73
CA ILE A 166 -1.91 -0.01 -6.63
C ILE A 166 -2.77 0.12 -7.88
N ALA A 167 -3.22 -0.98 -8.46
CA ALA A 167 -4.02 -0.99 -9.69
C ALA A 167 -5.55 -1.01 -9.45
N SER A 168 -6.01 -0.91 -8.21
CA SER A 168 -7.45 -1.03 -7.86
C SER A 168 -8.31 0.15 -8.35
N GLY A 169 -7.67 1.23 -8.79
CA GLY A 169 -8.40 2.41 -9.22
C GLY A 169 -9.16 3.05 -8.07
N ALA A 170 -10.46 3.25 -8.25
CA ALA A 170 -11.37 3.74 -7.21
C ALA A 170 -12.24 2.63 -6.60
N ILE A 171 -11.83 1.39 -6.70
CA ILE A 171 -12.42 0.27 -5.94
C ILE A 171 -11.74 0.26 -4.59
N TRP A 172 -12.38 0.86 -3.59
CA TRP A 172 -11.82 1.03 -2.27
C TRP A 172 -12.03 -0.23 -1.44
N VAL A 173 -10.95 -0.78 -0.89
CA VAL A 173 -11.02 -1.93 0.02
C VAL A 173 -11.11 -1.42 1.45
N ASP A 174 -12.16 -1.77 2.15
CA ASP A 174 -12.29 -1.51 3.59
C ASP A 174 -11.41 -2.50 4.37
N MET A 175 -10.33 -2.01 4.97
CA MET A 175 -9.34 -2.86 5.66
C MET A 175 -9.91 -3.54 6.90
N GLU A 176 -10.80 -2.86 7.64
CA GLU A 176 -11.39 -3.42 8.85
C GLU A 176 -12.36 -4.57 8.52
N ASN A 177 -13.22 -4.38 7.53
CA ASN A 177 -14.18 -5.39 7.12
C ASN A 177 -13.55 -6.56 6.36
N SER A 178 -12.52 -6.30 5.56
CA SER A 178 -11.82 -7.34 4.78
C SER A 178 -10.75 -8.10 5.55
N GLY A 179 -10.28 -7.56 6.69
CA GLY A 179 -9.19 -8.12 7.48
C GLY A 179 -7.80 -7.89 6.89
N VAL A 180 -7.63 -6.98 5.93
CA VAL A 180 -6.33 -6.63 5.35
C VAL A 180 -5.49 -5.85 6.38
N ASP A 181 -4.24 -6.27 6.60
CA ASP A 181 -3.35 -5.66 7.60
C ASP A 181 -2.45 -4.57 7.03
N VAL A 182 -2.00 -4.76 5.80
CA VAL A 182 -1.18 -3.79 5.07
C VAL A 182 -1.76 -3.63 3.66
N LEU A 183 -2.14 -2.41 3.31
CA LEU A 183 -2.66 -2.09 1.98
C LEU A 183 -1.73 -1.09 1.30
N ILE A 184 -1.39 -1.32 0.04
CA ILE A 184 -0.51 -0.46 -0.73
C ILE A 184 -1.28 0.16 -1.90
N SER A 185 -1.22 1.48 -2.03
CA SER A 185 -1.77 2.24 -3.15
C SER A 185 -0.72 3.19 -3.72
N ALA A 186 -1.05 3.87 -4.81
CA ALA A 186 -0.17 4.85 -5.43
C ALA A 186 -0.97 6.00 -6.07
N PRO A 187 -0.41 7.23 -6.11
CA PRO A 187 -1.13 8.42 -6.54
C PRO A 187 -1.58 8.41 -8.00
N GLN A 188 -0.78 7.83 -8.91
CA GLN A 188 -1.00 7.90 -10.36
C GLN A 188 -2.04 6.93 -10.90
N LYS A 189 -2.71 6.19 -10.05
CA LYS A 189 -3.75 5.23 -10.39
C LYS A 189 -5.12 5.80 -10.01
N GLY A 190 -5.78 5.24 -9.01
CA GLY A 190 -7.11 5.67 -8.58
C GLY A 190 -7.21 7.12 -8.11
N TRP A 191 -6.12 7.71 -7.63
CA TRP A 191 -6.08 9.06 -7.12
C TRP A 191 -5.84 10.15 -8.18
N SER A 192 -5.56 9.76 -9.43
CA SER A 192 -5.39 10.65 -10.59
C SER A 192 -4.35 11.78 -10.40
N ALA A 193 -3.33 11.52 -9.57
CA ALA A 193 -2.24 12.46 -9.31
C ALA A 193 -0.93 11.99 -9.96
N SER A 194 0.12 12.79 -9.88
CA SER A 194 1.44 12.43 -10.41
C SER A 194 2.12 11.34 -9.58
N PRO A 195 2.86 10.41 -10.19
CA PRO A 195 3.63 9.42 -9.47
C PRO A 195 4.77 10.08 -8.68
N CYS A 196 4.84 9.85 -7.38
CA CYS A 196 5.90 10.40 -6.53
C CYS A 196 6.14 9.62 -5.24
N CYS A 197 5.24 8.73 -4.89
CA CYS A 197 5.33 7.96 -3.65
C CYS A 197 4.49 6.68 -3.71
N ALA A 198 4.66 5.82 -2.71
CA ALA A 198 3.66 4.85 -2.31
C ALA A 198 2.82 5.41 -1.16
N LEU A 199 1.57 4.97 -1.09
CA LEU A 199 0.64 5.20 0.00
C LEU A 199 0.42 3.84 0.66
N VAL A 200 0.90 3.69 1.90
CA VAL A 200 0.79 2.43 2.65
C VAL A 200 -0.13 2.66 3.83
N MET A 201 -1.19 1.89 3.92
CA MET A 201 -2.15 1.92 5.00
C MET A 201 -1.93 0.71 5.91
N LEU A 202 -2.05 0.90 7.22
CA LEU A 202 -1.87 -0.13 8.24
C LEU A 202 -3.14 -0.32 9.05
N SER A 203 -3.49 -1.59 9.33
CA SER A 203 -4.48 -1.98 10.32
C SER A 203 -3.91 -1.82 11.75
N ALA A 204 -4.72 -2.11 12.77
CA ALA A 204 -4.23 -2.16 14.15
C ALA A 204 -3.11 -3.21 14.32
N LEU A 205 -3.26 -4.39 13.70
CA LEU A 205 -2.23 -5.44 13.72
C LEU A 205 -0.97 -5.01 12.96
N GLY A 206 -1.12 -4.39 11.78
CA GLY A 206 0.02 -3.86 11.02
C GLY A 206 0.80 -2.81 11.81
N LEU A 207 0.08 -1.95 12.55
CA LEU A 207 0.67 -0.92 13.40
C LEU A 207 1.40 -1.53 14.62
N GLU A 208 0.83 -2.53 15.26
CA GLU A 208 1.49 -3.27 16.35
C GLU A 208 2.78 -3.97 15.87
N ARG A 209 2.72 -4.61 14.70
CA ARG A 209 3.84 -5.39 14.17
C ARG A 209 5.00 -4.52 13.68
N ILE A 210 4.72 -3.32 13.14
CA ILE A 210 5.79 -2.43 12.64
C ILE A 210 6.73 -1.99 13.76
N GLU A 211 6.22 -1.80 14.98
CA GLU A 211 7.01 -1.41 16.14
C GLU A 211 7.96 -2.52 16.61
N ASN A 212 7.65 -3.76 16.28
CA ASN A 212 8.40 -4.96 16.68
C ASN A 212 9.22 -5.57 15.52
N THR A 213 9.38 -4.83 14.41
CA THR A 213 10.13 -5.24 13.24
C THR A 213 11.17 -4.19 12.85
N GLU A 214 12.20 -4.61 12.17
CA GLU A 214 13.27 -3.73 11.70
C GLU A 214 13.41 -3.83 10.17
N SER A 215 13.45 -2.68 9.50
CA SER A 215 13.66 -2.63 8.06
C SER A 215 15.12 -2.87 7.70
N SER A 216 15.36 -3.66 6.66
CA SER A 216 16.68 -3.84 6.06
C SER A 216 17.05 -2.74 5.05
N SER A 217 16.28 -1.65 4.97
CA SER A 217 16.52 -0.51 4.08
C SER A 217 16.54 0.79 4.85
N TYR A 218 17.51 1.67 4.56
CA TYR A 218 17.49 3.03 5.09
C TYR A 218 16.41 3.87 4.41
N ALA A 219 16.42 3.97 3.09
CA ALA A 219 15.52 4.88 2.35
C ALA A 219 14.06 4.41 2.34
N CYS A 220 13.82 3.09 2.36
CA CYS A 220 12.50 2.47 2.39
C CYS A 220 12.13 1.95 3.79
N ASP A 221 12.70 2.51 4.87
CA ASP A 221 12.33 2.17 6.24
C ASP A 221 10.90 2.64 6.55
N LEU A 222 9.97 1.68 6.59
CA LEU A 222 8.56 2.00 6.73
C LEU A 222 8.23 2.60 8.11
N LEU A 223 8.91 2.15 9.16
CA LEU A 223 8.73 2.71 10.51
C LEU A 223 9.23 4.16 10.58
N LYS A 224 10.35 4.48 9.92
CA LYS A 224 10.82 5.87 9.86
C LYS A 224 9.85 6.78 9.14
N TRP A 225 9.27 6.32 8.03
CA TRP A 225 8.25 7.08 7.31
C TRP A 225 6.93 7.19 8.08
N LEU A 226 6.55 6.18 8.87
CA LEU A 226 5.43 6.27 9.81
C LEU A 226 5.67 7.38 10.84
N ASN A 227 6.85 7.41 11.46
CA ASN A 227 7.21 8.44 12.44
C ASN A 227 7.17 9.86 11.85
N ILE A 228 7.51 10.01 10.55
CA ILE A 228 7.34 11.28 9.82
C ILE A 228 5.86 11.68 9.73
N MET A 229 4.99 10.74 9.34
CA MET A 229 3.54 11.02 9.25
C MET A 229 2.96 11.37 10.62
N GLU A 230 3.32 10.62 11.65
CA GLU A 230 2.87 10.90 13.02
C GLU A 230 3.34 12.27 13.55
N ALA A 231 4.55 12.69 13.17
CA ALA A 231 5.03 14.03 13.55
C ALA A 231 4.13 15.12 12.94
N TYR A 232 3.70 14.98 11.69
CA TYR A 232 2.73 15.90 11.08
C TYR A 232 1.36 15.83 11.76
N GLU A 233 0.86 14.64 12.07
CA GLU A 233 -0.42 14.45 12.75
C GLU A 233 -0.44 15.05 14.16
N LYS A 234 0.70 15.11 14.82
CA LYS A 234 0.90 15.73 16.14
C LYS A 234 1.14 17.26 16.05
N GLY A 235 1.00 17.87 14.87
CA GLY A 235 1.13 19.30 14.65
C GLY A 235 2.59 19.81 14.56
N GLY A 236 3.54 18.91 14.28
CA GLY A 236 4.94 19.20 14.08
C GLY A 236 5.44 18.77 12.71
N HIS A 237 6.73 18.54 12.63
CA HIS A 237 7.41 17.96 11.47
C HIS A 237 8.63 17.17 11.93
N ALA A 238 9.10 16.25 11.09
CA ALA A 238 10.34 15.54 11.28
C ALA A 238 11.01 15.26 9.93
N TYR A 239 12.27 14.86 9.94
CA TYR A 239 13.04 14.59 8.73
C TYR A 239 13.70 13.20 8.81
N HIS A 240 13.58 12.45 7.75
CA HIS A 240 14.31 11.19 7.53
C HIS A 240 15.13 11.27 6.23
N ALA A 241 14.46 11.60 5.13
CA ALA A 241 15.05 11.87 3.84
C ALA A 241 14.15 12.88 3.09
N THR A 242 14.65 13.42 1.98
CA THR A 242 13.89 14.38 1.17
C THR A 242 12.60 13.77 0.63
N ILE A 243 11.50 14.51 0.76
CA ILE A 243 10.17 14.12 0.28
C ILE A 243 9.70 15.03 -0.86
N PRO A 244 8.91 14.53 -1.82
CA PRO A 244 8.44 15.28 -2.97
C PRO A 244 7.26 16.21 -2.60
N THR A 245 7.53 17.31 -1.90
CA THR A 245 6.53 18.18 -1.28
C THR A 245 5.48 18.72 -2.25
N ASP A 246 5.90 19.23 -3.43
CA ASP A 246 4.98 19.77 -4.44
C ASP A 246 4.07 18.69 -5.03
N SER A 247 4.62 17.50 -5.26
CA SER A 247 3.82 16.39 -5.77
C SER A 247 2.83 15.89 -4.73
N LEU A 248 3.20 15.88 -3.43
CA LEU A 248 2.29 15.55 -2.34
C LEU A 248 1.17 16.59 -2.20
N ARG A 249 1.46 17.88 -2.36
CA ARG A 249 0.43 18.92 -2.43
C ARG A 249 -0.56 18.64 -3.56
N ARG A 250 -0.09 18.30 -4.75
CA ARG A 250 -0.96 17.92 -5.88
C ARG A 250 -1.81 16.68 -5.60
N ILE A 251 -1.28 15.70 -4.85
CA ILE A 251 -2.08 14.56 -4.41
C ILE A 251 -3.24 15.03 -3.52
N ARG A 252 -2.97 15.90 -2.53
CA ARG A 252 -3.99 16.47 -1.66
C ARG A 252 -5.06 17.18 -2.47
N ASP A 253 -4.67 17.99 -3.46
CA ASP A 253 -5.60 18.77 -4.27
C ASP A 253 -6.49 17.85 -5.13
N LYS A 254 -5.91 16.87 -5.82
CA LYS A 254 -6.67 15.87 -6.60
C LYS A 254 -7.60 15.03 -5.73
N LYS A 255 -7.16 14.69 -4.54
CA LYS A 255 -7.96 13.97 -3.56
C LYS A 255 -9.18 14.81 -3.08
N ASN A 256 -9.02 16.13 -2.94
CA ASN A 256 -10.13 17.02 -2.61
C ASN A 256 -11.15 17.08 -3.74
N GLU A 257 -10.73 17.16 -5.01
CA GLU A 257 -11.61 17.02 -6.16
C GLU A 257 -12.39 15.69 -6.12
N THR A 258 -11.74 14.59 -5.79
CA THR A 258 -12.38 13.28 -5.66
C THR A 258 -13.40 13.26 -4.52
N LYS A 259 -13.09 13.92 -3.39
CA LYS A 259 -13.98 14.04 -2.24
C LYS A 259 -15.25 14.87 -2.58
N GLU A 260 -15.07 15.96 -3.33
CA GLU A 260 -16.20 16.80 -3.81
C GLU A 260 -17.11 16.03 -4.77
N TYR A 261 -16.54 15.19 -5.63
CA TYR A 261 -17.31 14.31 -6.51
C TYR A 261 -18.06 13.20 -5.74
N GLY A 262 -17.47 12.71 -4.66
CA GLY A 262 -17.95 11.63 -3.81
C GLY A 262 -17.25 10.29 -4.06
N PHE A 263 -16.58 9.75 -3.04
CA PHE A 263 -15.82 8.49 -3.13
C PHE A 263 -16.69 7.30 -3.51
N GLU A 264 -17.88 7.17 -2.92
CA GLU A 264 -18.84 6.10 -3.21
C GLU A 264 -19.32 6.17 -4.66
N LYS A 265 -19.70 7.37 -5.12
CA LYS A 265 -20.16 7.60 -6.49
C LYS A 265 -19.08 7.24 -7.53
N LEU A 266 -17.82 7.53 -7.21
CA LEU A 266 -16.69 7.19 -8.09
C LEU A 266 -16.46 5.67 -8.10
N SER A 267 -16.56 5.01 -6.95
CA SER A 267 -16.43 3.56 -6.83
C SER A 267 -17.49 2.82 -7.63
N THR A 268 -18.75 3.19 -7.48
CA THR A 268 -19.89 2.62 -8.24
C THR A 268 -19.68 2.73 -9.75
N LYS A 269 -19.30 3.91 -10.24
CA LYS A 269 -19.03 4.11 -11.68
C LYS A 269 -17.88 3.29 -12.25
N LYS A 270 -16.98 2.82 -11.42
CA LYS A 270 -15.87 1.95 -11.87
C LYS A 270 -16.19 0.47 -11.83
N GLN A 271 -17.24 0.09 -11.11
CA GLN A 271 -17.73 -1.29 -11.07
C GLN A 271 -18.73 -1.59 -12.19
N GLU A 272 -19.40 -0.56 -12.75
CA GLU A 272 -20.21 -0.64 -13.97
C GLU A 272 -19.33 -0.72 -15.24
#